data_d68b1a1d836ec7b7078354c9cd3f90a3
#
_entry.id   d68b1a1d836ec7b7078354c9cd3f90a3
#
_cell.length_a   1.000
_cell.length_b   1.000
_cell.length_c   1.000
_cell.angle_alpha   90.00
_cell.angle_beta   90.00
_cell.angle_gamma   90.00
#
_symmetry.space_group_name_H-M   'P 1'
#
loop_
_entity.id
_entity.type
_entity.pdbx_description
1 polymer ?
#
loop_
_entity_poly.entity_id
_entity_poly.type
_entity_poly.pdbx_seq_one_letter_code
_entity_poly.pdbx_strand_id
1 'polypeptide(L)'
;MNNDLVVIDNDLIRASYKLTANEMRLVLCALAQIPKDAEVDPKQAYYITKEDFIKLGVEPKNVAREIREACSDLLNRVVTIDTPIGDLSFHWLHNVLHFKSEIFEQLKKQYPNAKNDEKFINTLRLHNLLDSLPIVAKSDDNIVARIVFHENMMPYISQLKKQFTKLKLKEMFGFSSFYSFRIYLMMMQFRETGFCKISIDDLRYTLDLNEKYHLFADLKRRVIDTAIDEINEKSPCSVQYELIKKGRTYTHLELRFKEKKTEKEPLKCPKTIDM
;
A
#
# COMPACT_ATOMS: atom_id res chain seq x y z
N MET A 1 -13.08 11.11 5.61
CA MET A 1 -12.34 10.79 6.84
C MET A 1 -10.95 10.36 6.42
N ASN A 2 -9.92 11.11 6.79
CA ASN A 2 -8.52 10.75 6.47
C ASN A 2 -8.09 9.63 7.41
N ASN A 3 -8.27 8.39 7.00
CA ASN A 3 -7.84 7.26 7.79
C ASN A 3 -6.40 6.93 7.38
N ASP A 4 -5.40 7.50 8.08
CA ASP A 4 -3.98 7.19 7.84
C ASP A 4 -3.59 5.79 8.35
N LEU A 5 -4.51 5.08 9.00
CA LEU A 5 -4.27 3.76 9.57
C LEU A 5 -4.51 2.68 8.50
N VAL A 6 -3.50 1.88 8.24
CA VAL A 6 -3.57 0.67 7.43
C VAL A 6 -3.57 -0.54 8.35
N VAL A 7 -4.45 -1.50 8.09
CA VAL A 7 -4.47 -2.81 8.75
C VAL A 7 -4.31 -3.88 7.69
N ILE A 8 -3.31 -4.74 7.87
CA ILE A 8 -2.95 -5.78 6.89
C ILE A 8 -2.84 -7.11 7.62
N ASP A 9 -3.41 -8.16 7.04
CA ASP A 9 -3.22 -9.52 7.52
C ASP A 9 -1.74 -9.95 7.41
N ASN A 10 -1.25 -10.69 8.39
CA ASN A 10 0.15 -11.11 8.42
C ASN A 10 0.48 -12.12 7.31
N ASP A 11 -0.48 -12.94 6.87
CA ASP A 11 -0.25 -13.86 5.76
C ASP A 11 -0.09 -13.10 4.45
N LEU A 12 -0.81 -11.98 4.26
CA LEU A 12 -0.57 -11.10 3.11
C LEU A 12 0.80 -10.41 3.18
N ILE A 13 1.27 -10.05 4.38
CA ILE A 13 2.64 -9.52 4.55
C ILE A 13 3.70 -10.58 4.20
N ARG A 14 3.45 -11.86 4.47
CA ARG A 14 4.36 -12.97 4.16
C ARG A 14 4.21 -13.52 2.75
N ALA A 15 3.12 -13.20 2.08
CA ALA A 15 2.82 -13.65 0.71
C ALA A 15 3.94 -13.30 -0.27
N SER A 16 4.12 -14.13 -1.28
CA SER A 16 5.05 -13.88 -2.37
C SER A 16 4.42 -12.98 -3.42
N TYR A 17 5.00 -11.82 -3.64
CA TYR A 17 4.63 -10.91 -4.72
C TYR A 17 5.70 -9.85 -4.95
N LYS A 18 5.66 -9.27 -6.14
CA LYS A 18 6.52 -8.17 -6.54
C LYS A 18 5.72 -7.04 -7.16
N LEU A 19 5.87 -5.89 -6.58
CA LEU A 19 5.25 -4.63 -7.01
C LEU A 19 6.33 -3.57 -7.25
N THR A 20 5.95 -2.49 -7.92
CA THR A 20 6.70 -1.23 -7.87
C THR A 20 6.34 -0.45 -6.60
N ALA A 21 7.10 0.59 -6.30
CA ALA A 21 6.77 1.47 -5.18
C ALA A 21 5.39 2.14 -5.34
N ASN A 22 5.01 2.51 -6.57
CA ASN A 22 3.71 3.13 -6.84
C ASN A 22 2.55 2.14 -6.75
N GLU A 23 2.72 0.90 -7.22
CA GLU A 23 1.74 -0.17 -7.00
C GLU A 23 1.56 -0.45 -5.50
N MET A 24 2.65 -0.44 -4.71
CA MET A 24 2.56 -0.62 -3.27
C MET A 24 1.83 0.54 -2.58
N ARG A 25 2.11 1.80 -2.98
CA ARG A 25 1.37 2.97 -2.50
C ARG A 25 -0.12 2.84 -2.79
N LEU A 26 -0.48 2.40 -4.00
CA LEU A 26 -1.87 2.20 -4.42
C LEU A 26 -2.57 1.18 -3.52
N VAL A 27 -1.96 0.02 -3.27
CA VAL A 27 -2.50 -1.00 -2.35
C VAL A 27 -2.70 -0.41 -0.95
N LEU A 28 -1.70 0.28 -0.41
CA LEU A 28 -1.77 0.87 0.93
C LEU A 28 -2.85 1.96 1.05
N CYS A 29 -2.99 2.82 0.03
CA CYS A 29 -4.05 3.84 -0.03
C CYS A 29 -5.45 3.22 -0.06
N ALA A 30 -5.63 2.11 -0.78
CA ALA A 30 -6.90 1.40 -0.81
C ALA A 30 -7.20 0.72 0.54
N LEU A 31 -6.21 0.04 1.13
CA LEU A 31 -6.35 -0.61 2.44
C LEU A 31 -6.64 0.39 3.56
N ALA A 32 -6.10 1.61 3.50
CA ALA A 32 -6.40 2.67 4.46
C ALA A 32 -7.87 3.13 4.47
N GLN A 33 -8.63 2.82 3.41
CA GLN A 33 -10.07 3.10 3.33
C GLN A 33 -10.92 2.04 4.04
N ILE A 34 -10.31 0.90 4.44
CA ILE A 34 -11.01 -0.22 5.08
C ILE A 34 -10.89 -0.08 6.60
N PRO A 35 -11.99 0.15 7.35
CA PRO A 35 -11.95 0.08 8.80
C PRO A 35 -11.59 -1.34 9.26
N LYS A 36 -10.79 -1.47 10.31
CA LYS A 36 -10.24 -2.74 10.81
C LYS A 36 -11.29 -3.86 10.97
N ASP A 37 -12.44 -3.51 11.52
CA ASP A 37 -13.48 -4.48 11.88
C ASP A 37 -14.62 -4.54 10.83
N ALA A 38 -14.44 -3.87 9.67
CA ALA A 38 -15.45 -3.84 8.62
C ALA A 38 -15.55 -5.18 7.90
N GLU A 39 -16.77 -5.59 7.65
CA GLU A 39 -17.06 -6.60 6.64
C GLU A 39 -16.99 -5.94 5.26
N VAL A 40 -16.12 -6.46 4.43
CA VAL A 40 -15.88 -5.94 3.07
C VAL A 40 -16.68 -6.73 2.08
N ASP A 41 -17.54 -6.06 1.31
CA ASP A 41 -18.20 -6.65 0.15
C ASP A 41 -17.12 -6.91 -0.93
N PRO A 42 -17.05 -8.12 -1.53
CA PRO A 42 -16.15 -8.41 -2.64
C PRO A 42 -16.26 -7.45 -3.83
N LYS A 43 -17.40 -6.77 -3.98
CA LYS A 43 -17.63 -5.75 -5.02
C LYS A 43 -17.32 -4.33 -4.55
N GLN A 44 -16.88 -4.17 -3.30
CA GLN A 44 -16.54 -2.85 -2.74
C GLN A 44 -15.48 -2.16 -3.58
N ALA A 45 -15.77 -0.94 -4.01
CA ALA A 45 -14.84 -0.11 -4.73
C ALA A 45 -14.04 0.82 -3.80
N TYR A 46 -12.79 1.07 -4.17
CA TYR A 46 -11.89 1.99 -3.51
C TYR A 46 -11.44 3.05 -4.51
N TYR A 47 -11.42 4.29 -4.06
CA TYR A 47 -11.13 5.44 -4.92
C TYR A 47 -9.74 5.99 -4.60
N ILE A 48 -8.91 6.06 -5.62
CA ILE A 48 -7.52 6.50 -5.49
C ILE A 48 -7.44 7.97 -5.90
N THR A 49 -6.94 8.78 -4.97
CA THR A 49 -6.87 10.22 -5.13
C THR A 49 -5.43 10.71 -5.37
N LYS A 50 -5.30 11.87 -6.03
CA LYS A 50 -4.01 12.56 -6.16
C LYS A 50 -3.42 12.88 -4.79
N GLU A 51 -4.28 13.33 -3.87
CA GLU A 51 -3.88 13.72 -2.52
C GLU A 51 -3.25 12.56 -1.73
N ASP A 52 -3.78 11.34 -1.84
CA ASP A 52 -3.24 10.18 -1.14
C ASP A 52 -1.82 9.83 -1.60
N PHE A 53 -1.55 9.92 -2.90
CA PHE A 53 -0.22 9.69 -3.46
C PHE A 53 0.77 10.80 -3.11
N ILE A 54 0.32 12.06 -3.12
CA ILE A 54 1.14 13.21 -2.70
C ILE A 54 1.54 13.07 -1.22
N LYS A 55 0.62 12.61 -0.35
CA LYS A 55 0.90 12.30 1.05
C LYS A 55 1.92 11.17 1.24
N LEU A 56 2.14 10.34 0.23
CA LEU A 56 3.16 9.30 0.21
C LEU A 56 4.45 9.72 -0.54
N GLY A 57 4.59 11.01 -0.85
CA GLY A 57 5.81 11.60 -1.40
C GLY A 57 5.91 11.57 -2.93
N VAL A 58 4.79 11.40 -3.63
CA VAL A 58 4.76 11.50 -5.10
C VAL A 58 4.65 12.96 -5.52
N GLU A 59 5.42 13.36 -6.53
CA GLU A 59 5.39 14.74 -7.04
C GLU A 59 4.05 15.10 -7.68
N PRO A 60 3.43 16.25 -7.32
CA PRO A 60 2.11 16.64 -7.81
C PRO A 60 1.97 16.67 -9.33
N LYS A 61 3.02 17.07 -10.06
CA LYS A 61 3.00 17.18 -11.53
C LYS A 61 2.82 15.83 -12.24
N ASN A 62 3.25 14.72 -11.61
CA ASN A 62 3.25 13.39 -12.20
C ASN A 62 2.16 12.49 -11.62
N VAL A 63 1.53 12.89 -10.51
CA VAL A 63 0.69 12.04 -9.67
C VAL A 63 -0.41 11.31 -10.43
N ALA A 64 -1.15 11.99 -11.30
CA ALA A 64 -2.25 11.36 -12.04
C ALA A 64 -1.78 10.32 -13.05
N ARG A 65 -0.63 10.53 -13.68
CA ARG A 65 0.00 9.56 -14.58
C ARG A 65 0.45 8.33 -13.82
N GLU A 66 1.19 8.54 -12.72
CA GLU A 66 1.74 7.47 -11.90
C GLU A 66 0.64 6.60 -11.26
N ILE A 67 -0.49 7.19 -10.86
CA ILE A 67 -1.66 6.43 -10.39
C ILE A 67 -2.22 5.56 -11.52
N ARG A 68 -2.40 6.09 -12.75
CA ARG A 68 -2.95 5.31 -13.87
C ARG A 68 -2.03 4.16 -14.26
N GLU A 69 -0.72 4.41 -14.35
CA GLU A 69 0.28 3.38 -14.63
C GLU A 69 0.26 2.29 -13.55
N ALA A 70 0.32 2.68 -12.27
CA ALA A 70 0.27 1.74 -11.16
C ALA A 70 -1.01 0.88 -11.15
N CYS A 71 -2.18 1.48 -11.43
CA CYS A 71 -3.44 0.74 -11.51
C CYS A 71 -3.44 -0.28 -12.67
N SER A 72 -2.97 0.13 -13.85
CA SER A 72 -2.91 -0.74 -15.03
C SER A 72 -1.96 -1.92 -14.81
N ASP A 73 -0.81 -1.67 -14.20
CA ASP A 73 0.19 -2.69 -13.92
C ASP A 73 -0.29 -3.63 -12.82
N LEU A 74 -0.87 -3.11 -11.72
CA LEU A 74 -1.37 -3.91 -10.60
C LEU A 74 -2.48 -4.87 -11.00
N LEU A 75 -3.28 -4.54 -12.02
CA LEU A 75 -4.31 -5.43 -12.57
C LEU A 75 -3.72 -6.76 -13.08
N ASN A 76 -2.45 -6.73 -13.53
CA ASN A 76 -1.73 -7.89 -14.05
C ASN A 76 -0.80 -8.54 -13.01
N ARG A 77 -0.69 -7.99 -11.79
CA ARG A 77 0.15 -8.55 -10.74
C ARG A 77 -0.56 -9.70 -10.04
N VAL A 78 0.24 -10.70 -9.70
CA VAL A 78 -0.19 -11.89 -8.94
C VAL A 78 0.35 -11.79 -7.52
N VAL A 79 -0.44 -12.23 -6.57
CA VAL A 79 -0.02 -12.54 -5.21
C VAL A 79 -0.15 -14.05 -4.99
N THR A 80 0.83 -14.65 -4.34
CA THR A 80 0.85 -16.07 -4.02
C THR A 80 0.92 -16.25 -2.50
N ILE A 81 -0.06 -16.93 -1.95
CA ILE A 81 -0.17 -17.25 -0.53
C ILE A 81 0.22 -18.70 -0.33
N ASP A 82 1.18 -18.96 0.53
CA ASP A 82 1.49 -20.31 0.99
C ASP A 82 0.36 -20.84 1.89
N THR A 83 -0.19 -21.98 1.54
CA THR A 83 -1.27 -22.65 2.28
C THR A 83 -0.83 -24.07 2.68
N PRO A 84 -1.47 -24.69 3.69
CA PRO A 84 -1.11 -26.06 4.11
C PRO A 84 -1.24 -27.12 3.00
N ILE A 85 -1.90 -26.81 1.90
CA ILE A 85 -2.13 -27.77 0.78
C ILE A 85 -1.46 -27.34 -0.52
N GLY A 86 -0.79 -26.17 -0.54
CA GLY A 86 -0.08 -25.66 -1.71
C GLY A 86 -0.21 -24.15 -1.89
N ASP A 87 0.43 -23.63 -2.92
CA ASP A 87 0.47 -22.21 -3.24
C ASP A 87 -0.84 -21.74 -3.91
N LEU A 88 -1.56 -20.82 -3.28
CA LEU A 88 -2.73 -20.16 -3.85
C LEU A 88 -2.32 -18.85 -4.53
N SER A 89 -2.43 -18.80 -5.85
CA SER A 89 -2.09 -17.60 -6.64
C SER A 89 -3.32 -16.96 -7.26
N PHE A 90 -3.42 -15.63 -7.16
CA PHE A 90 -4.50 -14.85 -7.75
C PHE A 90 -4.07 -13.40 -8.02
N HIS A 91 -4.84 -12.67 -8.83
CA HIS A 91 -4.56 -11.27 -9.11
C HIS A 91 -4.96 -10.35 -7.95
N TRP A 92 -4.27 -9.22 -7.81
CA TRP A 92 -4.61 -8.21 -6.80
C TRP A 92 -5.98 -7.59 -7.02
N LEU A 93 -6.30 -7.26 -8.28
CA LEU A 93 -7.50 -6.53 -8.64
C LEU A 93 -8.43 -7.36 -9.52
N HIS A 94 -9.73 -7.18 -9.28
CA HIS A 94 -10.78 -7.69 -10.17
C HIS A 94 -10.97 -6.77 -11.36
N ASN A 95 -11.03 -5.46 -11.13
CA ASN A 95 -11.14 -4.46 -12.19
C ASN A 95 -10.59 -3.08 -11.77
N VAL A 96 -10.37 -2.25 -12.78
CA VAL A 96 -9.94 -0.86 -12.64
C VAL A 96 -10.78 0.02 -13.56
N LEU A 97 -11.23 1.17 -13.07
CA LEU A 97 -11.77 2.26 -13.88
C LEU A 97 -10.86 3.48 -13.74
N HIS A 98 -10.32 3.97 -14.85
CA HIS A 98 -9.62 5.24 -14.91
C HIS A 98 -10.57 6.38 -15.24
N PHE A 99 -10.68 7.36 -14.35
CA PHE A 99 -11.44 8.57 -14.66
C PHE A 99 -10.67 9.43 -15.65
N LYS A 100 -11.34 9.81 -16.75
CA LYS A 100 -10.79 10.77 -17.72
C LYS A 100 -10.91 12.17 -17.12
N SER A 101 -9.83 12.92 -17.07
CA SER A 101 -9.79 14.26 -16.46
C SER A 101 -10.82 15.24 -17.06
N GLU A 102 -11.13 15.10 -18.35
CA GLU A 102 -12.08 15.96 -19.04
C GLU A 102 -13.53 15.46 -18.96
N ILE A 103 -13.73 14.22 -18.49
CA ILE A 103 -15.06 13.60 -18.55
C ILE A 103 -16.05 14.28 -17.60
N PHE A 104 -15.60 14.79 -16.46
CA PHE A 104 -16.47 15.40 -15.46
C PHE A 104 -17.19 16.64 -16.00
N GLU A 105 -16.47 17.51 -16.72
CA GLU A 105 -17.08 18.70 -17.35
C GLU A 105 -18.03 18.31 -18.49
N GLN A 106 -17.69 17.29 -19.27
CA GLN A 106 -18.57 16.78 -20.33
C GLN A 106 -19.83 16.14 -19.74
N LEU A 107 -19.69 15.30 -18.71
CA LEU A 107 -20.81 14.67 -18.02
C LEU A 107 -21.74 15.69 -17.35
N LYS A 108 -21.18 16.75 -16.76
CA LYS A 108 -21.95 17.84 -16.16
C LYS A 108 -22.79 18.58 -17.18
N LYS A 109 -22.26 18.78 -18.39
CA LYS A 109 -23.03 19.38 -19.50
C LYS A 109 -24.09 18.44 -20.05
N GLN A 110 -23.76 17.15 -20.21
CA GLN A 110 -24.64 16.15 -20.78
C GLN A 110 -25.72 15.68 -19.81
N TYR A 111 -25.38 15.58 -18.53
CA TYR A 111 -26.26 15.11 -17.44
C TYR A 111 -26.25 16.09 -16.26
N PRO A 112 -26.85 17.28 -16.40
CA PRO A 112 -26.84 18.31 -15.35
C PRO A 112 -27.47 17.82 -14.04
N ASN A 113 -28.39 16.85 -14.11
CA ASN A 113 -29.04 16.20 -12.98
C ASN A 113 -28.68 14.70 -12.91
N ALA A 114 -27.39 14.36 -13.06
CA ALA A 114 -26.91 12.97 -13.14
C ALA A 114 -27.50 12.04 -12.09
N LYS A 115 -27.74 12.53 -10.87
CA LYS A 115 -28.34 11.74 -9.76
C LYS A 115 -29.77 11.28 -10.02
N ASN A 116 -30.52 11.97 -10.88
CA ASN A 116 -31.93 11.71 -11.19
C ASN A 116 -32.13 11.33 -12.67
N ASP A 117 -31.06 11.19 -13.44
CA ASP A 117 -31.12 10.80 -14.84
C ASP A 117 -31.15 9.27 -14.94
N GLU A 118 -32.34 8.71 -15.17
CA GLU A 118 -32.53 7.25 -15.23
C GLU A 118 -31.70 6.60 -16.34
N LYS A 119 -31.52 7.25 -17.50
CA LYS A 119 -30.74 6.71 -18.60
C LYS A 119 -29.28 6.59 -18.21
N PHE A 120 -28.72 7.62 -17.56
CA PHE A 120 -27.36 7.62 -17.08
C PHE A 120 -27.18 6.59 -15.94
N ILE A 121 -28.09 6.55 -14.97
CA ILE A 121 -28.11 5.58 -13.86
C ILE A 121 -28.14 4.14 -14.41
N ASN A 122 -29.00 3.86 -15.40
CA ASN A 122 -29.10 2.54 -16.00
C ASN A 122 -27.82 2.16 -16.76
N THR A 123 -27.15 3.12 -17.41
CA THR A 123 -25.84 2.90 -18.05
C THR A 123 -24.79 2.53 -17.01
N LEU A 124 -24.70 3.26 -15.88
CA LEU A 124 -23.76 2.93 -14.81
C LEU A 124 -24.08 1.55 -14.18
N ARG A 125 -25.35 1.25 -13.99
CA ARG A 125 -25.79 -0.06 -13.47
C ARG A 125 -25.39 -1.23 -14.38
N LEU A 126 -25.54 -1.06 -15.69
CA LEU A 126 -25.16 -2.07 -16.69
C LEU A 126 -23.66 -2.43 -16.61
N HIS A 127 -22.83 -1.44 -16.29
CA HIS A 127 -21.39 -1.62 -16.17
C HIS A 127 -20.89 -1.87 -14.73
N ASN A 128 -21.81 -2.06 -13.75
CA ASN A 128 -21.47 -2.18 -12.32
C ASN A 128 -20.68 -0.97 -11.79
N LEU A 129 -21.02 0.23 -12.22
CA LEU A 129 -20.36 1.49 -11.86
C LEU A 129 -21.28 2.45 -11.09
N LEU A 130 -22.40 1.97 -10.56
CA LEU A 130 -23.39 2.81 -9.88
C LEU A 130 -22.81 3.49 -8.63
N ASP A 131 -21.86 2.86 -7.97
CA ASP A 131 -21.10 3.40 -6.84
C ASP A 131 -20.28 4.66 -7.22
N SER A 132 -19.96 4.84 -8.51
CA SER A 132 -19.26 6.03 -9.03
C SER A 132 -20.19 7.25 -9.23
N LEU A 133 -21.51 7.08 -9.16
CA LEU A 133 -22.46 8.17 -9.38
C LEU A 133 -22.24 9.41 -8.48
N PRO A 134 -21.97 9.26 -7.16
CA PRO A 134 -21.71 10.41 -6.29
C PRO A 134 -20.47 11.21 -6.70
N ILE A 135 -19.45 10.54 -7.23
CA ILE A 135 -18.18 11.14 -7.67
C ILE A 135 -18.39 11.94 -8.95
N VAL A 136 -19.06 11.31 -9.93
CA VAL A 136 -19.41 11.98 -11.19
C VAL A 136 -20.28 13.21 -10.95
N ALA A 137 -21.27 13.09 -10.04
CA ALA A 137 -22.17 14.19 -9.72
C ALA A 137 -21.48 15.37 -9.00
N LYS A 138 -20.36 15.13 -8.29
CA LYS A 138 -19.55 16.18 -7.64
C LYS A 138 -18.47 16.76 -8.54
N SER A 139 -18.18 16.10 -9.66
CA SER A 139 -17.05 16.45 -10.56
C SER A 139 -15.71 16.55 -9.79
N ASP A 140 -15.43 15.56 -8.95
CA ASP A 140 -14.21 15.53 -8.13
C ASP A 140 -13.01 15.07 -8.98
N ASP A 141 -12.25 16.03 -9.46
CA ASP A 141 -11.06 15.81 -10.29
C ASP A 141 -9.82 15.36 -9.50
N ASN A 142 -9.89 15.31 -8.16
CA ASN A 142 -8.88 14.72 -7.30
C ASN A 142 -8.85 13.19 -7.43
N ILE A 143 -9.98 12.57 -7.76
CA ILE A 143 -10.10 11.12 -7.94
C ILE A 143 -9.61 10.72 -9.34
N VAL A 144 -8.60 9.83 -9.39
CA VAL A 144 -7.96 9.41 -10.64
C VAL A 144 -8.42 8.02 -11.08
N ALA A 145 -8.62 7.11 -10.12
CA ALA A 145 -9.00 5.74 -10.41
C ALA A 145 -9.96 5.17 -9.37
N ARG A 146 -10.76 4.19 -9.82
CA ARG A 146 -11.55 3.30 -8.99
C ARG A 146 -11.02 1.89 -9.19
N ILE A 147 -10.78 1.19 -8.09
CA ILE A 147 -10.33 -0.20 -8.09
C ILE A 147 -11.28 -1.10 -7.29
N VAL A 148 -11.34 -2.36 -7.65
CA VAL A 148 -11.99 -3.42 -6.87
C VAL A 148 -10.98 -4.53 -6.67
N PHE A 149 -10.74 -4.94 -5.42
CA PHE A 149 -9.87 -6.07 -5.14
C PHE A 149 -10.47 -7.38 -5.66
N HIS A 150 -9.61 -8.34 -5.96
CA HIS A 150 -10.03 -9.70 -6.29
C HIS A 150 -10.73 -10.33 -5.07
N GLU A 151 -11.75 -11.16 -5.30
CA GLU A 151 -12.53 -11.79 -4.21
C GLU A 151 -11.66 -12.59 -3.23
N ASN A 152 -10.61 -13.25 -3.72
CA ASN A 152 -9.66 -13.99 -2.88
C ASN A 152 -8.83 -13.10 -1.95
N MET A 153 -8.89 -11.77 -2.11
CA MET A 153 -8.29 -10.83 -1.16
C MET A 153 -9.11 -10.67 0.13
N MET A 154 -10.41 -11.00 0.11
CA MET A 154 -11.32 -10.73 1.22
C MET A 154 -10.85 -11.30 2.57
N PRO A 155 -10.33 -12.55 2.66
CA PRO A 155 -9.83 -13.08 3.93
C PRO A 155 -8.71 -12.26 4.56
N TYR A 156 -7.93 -11.54 3.75
CA TYR A 156 -6.73 -10.79 4.15
C TYR A 156 -6.95 -9.30 4.39
N ILE A 157 -8.15 -8.79 4.08
CA ILE A 157 -8.48 -7.36 4.20
C ILE A 157 -9.79 -7.08 4.95
N SER A 158 -10.61 -8.10 5.23
CA SER A 158 -11.93 -7.98 5.84
C SER A 158 -11.94 -8.59 7.24
N GLN A 159 -12.61 -7.93 8.19
CA GLN A 159 -12.85 -8.43 9.56
C GLN A 159 -11.60 -8.97 10.28
N LEU A 160 -10.46 -8.31 10.16
CA LEU A 160 -9.18 -8.74 10.71
C LEU A 160 -9.20 -8.74 12.25
N LYS A 161 -9.44 -9.91 12.85
CA LYS A 161 -9.55 -10.10 14.31
C LYS A 161 -8.25 -10.54 14.98
N LYS A 162 -7.42 -11.32 14.26
CA LYS A 162 -6.15 -11.88 14.75
C LYS A 162 -5.10 -11.83 13.63
N GLN A 163 -3.82 -11.90 14.03
CA GLN A 163 -2.69 -12.01 13.10
C GLN A 163 -2.62 -10.88 12.05
N PHE A 164 -2.85 -9.65 12.48
CA PHE A 164 -2.76 -8.47 11.63
C PHE A 164 -1.73 -7.47 12.15
N THR A 165 -1.22 -6.66 11.25
CA THR A 165 -0.30 -5.56 11.53
C THR A 165 -0.99 -4.22 11.28
N LYS A 166 -0.82 -3.28 12.21
CA LYS A 166 -1.28 -1.89 12.09
C LYS A 166 -0.11 -0.96 11.85
N LEU A 167 -0.27 -0.06 10.92
CA LEU A 167 0.73 0.98 10.63
C LEU A 167 0.04 2.25 10.11
N LYS A 168 0.74 3.37 10.16
CA LYS A 168 0.27 4.64 9.60
C LYS A 168 0.94 4.88 8.25
N LEU A 169 0.19 5.28 7.25
CA LEU A 169 0.72 5.60 5.91
C LEU A 169 1.92 6.53 5.96
N LYS A 170 1.87 7.55 6.81
CA LYS A 170 2.96 8.53 6.99
C LYS A 170 4.29 7.93 7.45
N GLU A 171 4.29 6.74 8.05
CA GLU A 171 5.51 6.06 8.49
C GLU A 171 6.37 5.57 7.31
N MET A 172 5.77 5.47 6.12
CA MET A 172 6.42 5.06 4.87
C MET A 172 6.51 6.21 3.85
N PHE A 173 6.38 7.47 4.34
CA PHE A 173 6.51 8.64 3.48
C PHE A 173 7.86 8.65 2.75
N GLY A 174 7.79 8.86 1.45
CA GLY A 174 8.99 9.00 0.62
C GLY A 174 9.74 7.71 0.31
N PHE A 175 9.27 6.51 0.75
CA PHE A 175 9.87 5.28 0.29
C PHE A 175 9.79 5.18 -1.23
N SER A 176 10.92 4.89 -1.86
CA SER A 176 11.05 4.76 -3.32
C SER A 176 11.31 3.31 -3.76
N SER A 177 11.75 2.47 -2.84
CA SER A 177 12.02 1.05 -3.09
C SER A 177 10.86 0.18 -2.60
N PHE A 178 10.38 -0.72 -3.47
CA PHE A 178 9.45 -1.77 -3.07
C PHE A 178 10.00 -2.62 -1.90
N TYR A 179 11.29 -2.88 -1.89
CA TYR A 179 11.92 -3.66 -0.83
C TYR A 179 11.85 -2.96 0.53
N SER A 180 11.95 -1.63 0.56
CA SER A 180 11.78 -0.84 1.78
C SER A 180 10.38 -0.98 2.36
N PHE A 181 9.34 -0.90 1.53
CA PHE A 181 7.97 -1.17 1.96
C PHE A 181 7.83 -2.57 2.55
N ARG A 182 8.34 -3.58 1.84
CA ARG A 182 8.19 -4.99 2.25
C ARG A 182 8.91 -5.29 3.57
N ILE A 183 10.18 -4.90 3.67
CA ILE A 183 10.99 -5.12 4.90
C ILE A 183 10.37 -4.33 6.05
N TYR A 184 9.90 -3.11 5.83
CA TYR A 184 9.23 -2.33 6.86
C TYR A 184 7.95 -3.03 7.36
N LEU A 185 7.11 -3.57 6.47
CA LEU A 185 5.92 -4.33 6.83
C LEU A 185 6.25 -5.59 7.64
N MET A 186 7.30 -6.34 7.24
CA MET A 186 7.77 -7.52 8.00
C MET A 186 8.21 -7.14 9.41
N MET A 187 8.96 -6.02 9.56
CA MET A 187 9.37 -5.51 10.87
C MET A 187 8.18 -5.14 11.74
N MET A 188 7.18 -4.47 11.16
CA MET A 188 6.04 -3.96 11.91
C MET A 188 5.15 -5.06 12.50
N GLN A 189 5.21 -6.30 12.02
CA GLN A 189 4.60 -7.45 12.69
C GLN A 189 5.15 -7.66 14.12
N PHE A 190 6.39 -7.23 14.34
CA PHE A 190 7.13 -7.39 15.59
C PHE A 190 7.40 -6.05 16.29
N ARG A 191 6.54 -5.05 16.08
CA ARG A 191 6.72 -3.69 16.62
C ARG A 191 6.92 -3.68 18.14
N GLU A 192 6.21 -4.54 18.86
CA GLU A 192 6.27 -4.62 20.34
C GLU A 192 7.60 -5.17 20.84
N THR A 193 8.20 -6.12 20.13
CA THR A 193 9.47 -6.74 20.53
C THR A 193 10.69 -5.99 20.00
N GLY A 194 10.53 -5.23 18.92
CA GLY A 194 11.63 -4.56 18.22
C GLY A 194 12.62 -5.53 17.57
N PHE A 195 12.22 -6.79 17.36
CA PHE A 195 13.08 -7.84 16.82
C PHE A 195 12.34 -8.70 15.80
N CYS A 196 12.91 -8.82 14.61
CA CYS A 196 12.42 -9.69 13.55
C CYS A 196 13.55 -10.57 13.03
N LYS A 197 13.28 -11.87 12.90
CA LYS A 197 14.21 -12.84 12.32
C LYS A 197 13.52 -13.57 11.18
N ILE A 198 14.15 -13.57 10.00
CA ILE A 198 13.63 -14.23 8.81
C ILE A 198 14.73 -15.08 8.18
N SER A 199 14.40 -16.26 7.66
CA SER A 199 15.37 -17.03 6.87
C SER A 199 15.63 -16.33 5.53
N ILE A 200 16.81 -16.57 4.94
CA ILE A 200 17.12 -15.99 3.61
C ILE A 200 16.21 -16.57 2.53
N ASP A 201 15.77 -17.81 2.69
CA ASP A 201 14.86 -18.47 1.74
C ASP A 201 13.45 -17.86 1.85
N ASP A 202 12.91 -17.65 3.07
CA ASP A 202 11.62 -16.97 3.27
C ASP A 202 11.67 -15.50 2.79
N LEU A 203 12.79 -14.81 3.00
CA LEU A 203 12.98 -13.45 2.48
C LEU A 203 12.91 -13.43 0.94
N ARG A 204 13.58 -14.40 0.29
CA ARG A 204 13.54 -14.53 -1.17
C ARG A 204 12.12 -14.84 -1.67
N TYR A 205 11.44 -15.79 -1.04
CA TYR A 205 10.06 -16.14 -1.35
C TYR A 205 9.15 -14.92 -1.23
N THR A 206 9.15 -14.27 -0.07
CA THR A 206 8.30 -13.12 0.23
C THR A 206 8.52 -11.93 -0.74
N LEU A 207 9.76 -11.72 -1.19
CA LEU A 207 10.11 -10.62 -2.10
C LEU A 207 10.06 -11.02 -3.58
N ASP A 208 9.62 -12.24 -3.89
CA ASP A 208 9.59 -12.81 -5.26
C ASP A 208 10.95 -12.67 -5.98
N LEU A 209 12.00 -13.19 -5.32
CA LEU A 209 13.39 -13.10 -5.80
C LEU A 209 13.95 -14.42 -6.32
N ASN A 210 13.12 -15.42 -6.62
CA ASN A 210 13.57 -16.75 -7.03
C ASN A 210 14.50 -16.71 -8.24
N GLU A 211 14.20 -15.81 -9.19
CA GLU A 211 14.98 -15.64 -10.43
C GLU A 211 15.95 -14.45 -10.38
N LYS A 212 16.15 -13.82 -9.20
CA LYS A 212 16.96 -12.61 -9.07
C LYS A 212 17.94 -12.67 -7.90
N TYR A 213 19.07 -11.96 -8.08
CA TYR A 213 20.09 -11.82 -7.04
C TYR A 213 20.57 -13.17 -6.48
N HIS A 214 20.89 -14.13 -7.37
CA HIS A 214 21.40 -15.46 -6.99
C HIS A 214 22.63 -15.37 -6.07
N LEU A 215 23.54 -14.41 -6.36
CA LEU A 215 24.64 -14.12 -5.46
C LEU A 215 24.15 -13.38 -4.21
N PHE A 216 24.50 -13.89 -3.04
CA PHE A 216 24.15 -13.27 -1.77
C PHE A 216 24.65 -11.82 -1.66
N ALA A 217 25.81 -11.51 -2.23
CA ALA A 217 26.34 -10.15 -2.25
C ALA A 217 25.41 -9.16 -2.96
N ASP A 218 24.75 -9.59 -4.05
CA ASP A 218 23.79 -8.74 -4.75
C ASP A 218 22.48 -8.61 -3.98
N LEU A 219 21.98 -9.69 -3.37
CA LEU A 219 20.82 -9.65 -2.45
C LEU A 219 21.11 -8.67 -1.30
N LYS A 220 22.26 -8.78 -0.66
CA LYS A 220 22.64 -7.87 0.43
C LYS A 220 22.63 -6.42 -0.04
N ARG A 221 23.41 -6.10 -1.08
CA ARG A 221 23.62 -4.72 -1.54
C ARG A 221 22.36 -4.10 -2.12
N ARG A 222 21.62 -4.81 -2.98
CA ARG A 222 20.50 -4.25 -3.77
C ARG A 222 19.15 -4.36 -3.08
N VAL A 223 19.02 -5.21 -2.09
CA VAL A 223 17.75 -5.44 -1.38
C VAL A 223 17.89 -5.02 0.08
N ILE A 224 18.77 -5.70 0.85
CA ILE A 224 18.85 -5.51 2.29
C ILE A 224 19.41 -4.12 2.62
N ASP A 225 20.62 -3.80 2.14
CA ASP A 225 21.26 -2.51 2.45
C ASP A 225 20.40 -1.35 1.97
N THR A 226 19.93 -1.39 0.71
CA THR A 226 19.06 -0.34 0.15
C THR A 226 17.80 -0.12 0.99
N ALA A 227 17.14 -1.19 1.43
CA ALA A 227 15.93 -1.06 2.21
C ALA A 227 16.19 -0.54 3.63
N ILE A 228 17.25 -1.04 4.29
CA ILE A 228 17.60 -0.61 5.65
C ILE A 228 18.04 0.87 5.66
N ASP A 229 18.84 1.29 4.69
CA ASP A 229 19.26 2.69 4.56
C ASP A 229 18.04 3.61 4.37
N GLU A 230 17.13 3.26 3.47
CA GLU A 230 15.93 4.05 3.21
C GLU A 230 14.97 4.07 4.43
N ILE A 231 14.79 2.94 5.12
CA ILE A 231 13.99 2.88 6.36
C ILE A 231 14.62 3.77 7.44
N ASN A 232 15.95 3.69 7.59
CA ASN A 232 16.66 4.52 8.56
C ASN A 232 16.57 6.01 8.24
N GLU A 233 16.59 6.39 6.98
CA GLU A 233 16.49 7.77 6.56
C GLU A 233 15.06 8.33 6.72
N LYS A 234 14.06 7.60 6.21
CA LYS A 234 12.72 8.15 5.93
C LYS A 234 11.62 7.70 6.91
N SER A 235 11.83 6.62 7.67
CA SER A 235 10.83 6.16 8.62
C SER A 235 11.08 6.67 10.05
N PRO A 236 10.08 6.58 10.95
CA PRO A 236 10.28 6.86 12.37
C PRO A 236 11.10 5.79 13.11
N CYS A 237 11.57 4.74 12.43
CA CYS A 237 12.34 3.66 13.03
C CYS A 237 13.84 3.81 12.78
N SER A 238 14.63 3.40 13.79
CA SER A 238 16.06 3.14 13.65
C SER A 238 16.29 1.65 13.64
N VAL A 239 16.92 1.13 12.58
CA VAL A 239 17.08 -0.31 12.30
C VAL A 239 18.55 -0.65 12.20
N GLN A 240 18.94 -1.74 12.84
CA GLN A 240 20.22 -2.42 12.66
C GLN A 240 19.94 -3.86 12.23
N TYR A 241 20.83 -4.44 11.44
CA TYR A 241 20.68 -5.82 11.03
C TYR A 241 21.95 -6.64 11.24
N GLU A 242 21.76 -7.94 11.41
CA GLU A 242 22.81 -8.93 11.50
C GLU A 242 22.49 -10.11 10.57
N LEU A 243 23.55 -10.65 9.94
CA LEU A 243 23.45 -11.80 9.05
C LEU A 243 24.02 -13.04 9.73
N ILE A 244 23.17 -14.02 9.95
CA ILE A 244 23.51 -15.27 10.62
C ILE A 244 24.02 -16.29 9.58
N LYS A 245 25.14 -16.94 9.88
CA LYS A 245 25.74 -17.97 9.04
C LYS A 245 25.64 -19.36 9.68
N LYS A 246 25.51 -20.37 8.81
CA LYS A 246 25.78 -21.77 9.15
C LYS A 246 26.87 -22.26 8.20
N GLY A 247 28.09 -22.44 8.74
CA GLY A 247 29.26 -22.68 7.91
C GLY A 247 29.59 -21.49 7.00
N ARG A 248 29.61 -21.70 5.69
CA ARG A 248 29.88 -20.64 4.69
C ARG A 248 28.64 -19.95 4.17
N THR A 249 27.43 -20.43 4.50
CA THR A 249 26.17 -19.95 3.94
C THR A 249 25.45 -19.02 4.93
N TYR A 250 24.95 -17.89 4.45
CA TYR A 250 24.05 -17.02 5.20
C TYR A 250 22.66 -17.66 5.23
N THR A 251 22.12 -17.84 6.44
CA THR A 251 20.86 -18.56 6.64
C THR A 251 19.72 -17.66 7.12
N HIS A 252 20.01 -16.60 7.87
CA HIS A 252 18.99 -15.70 8.42
C HIS A 252 19.46 -14.26 8.39
N LEU A 253 18.45 -13.38 8.30
CA LEU A 253 18.54 -11.94 8.55
C LEU A 253 17.85 -11.66 9.88
N GLU A 254 18.57 -11.07 10.83
CA GLU A 254 18.01 -10.53 12.07
C GLU A 254 17.95 -9.01 12.00
N LEU A 255 16.79 -8.44 12.29
CA LEU A 255 16.54 -7.00 12.33
C LEU A 255 16.23 -6.60 13.77
N ARG A 256 16.96 -5.63 14.30
CA ARG A 256 16.72 -4.99 15.59
C ARG A 256 16.34 -3.55 15.35
N PHE A 257 15.20 -3.14 15.87
CA PHE A 257 14.68 -1.81 15.57
C PHE A 257 13.96 -1.19 16.77
N LYS A 258 13.94 0.13 16.79
CA LYS A 258 13.22 0.94 17.78
C LYS A 258 12.69 2.21 17.14
N GLU A 259 11.65 2.78 17.71
CA GLU A 259 11.19 4.10 17.29
C GLU A 259 12.24 5.17 17.65
N LYS A 260 12.51 6.07 16.73
CA LYS A 260 13.36 7.24 16.96
C LYS A 260 12.67 8.12 18.00
N LYS A 261 13.41 8.61 18.99
CA LYS A 261 12.89 9.60 19.93
C LYS A 261 12.55 10.85 19.11
N THR A 262 11.28 11.21 19.05
CA THR A 262 10.86 12.53 18.53
C THR A 262 11.39 13.57 19.51
N GLU A 263 12.37 14.37 19.11
CA GLU A 263 12.65 15.62 19.83
C GLU A 263 11.38 16.44 19.78
N LYS A 264 10.74 16.64 20.94
CA LYS A 264 9.63 17.57 21.07
C LYS A 264 10.23 18.94 20.73
N GLU A 265 9.80 19.54 19.61
CA GLU A 265 10.07 20.96 19.38
C GLU A 265 9.68 21.71 20.66
N PRO A 266 10.59 22.52 21.25
CA PRO A 266 10.23 23.34 22.41
C PRO A 266 9.10 24.25 21.97
N LEU A 267 7.96 24.19 22.67
CA LEU A 267 6.85 25.13 22.54
C LEU A 267 7.44 26.53 22.64
N LYS A 268 7.51 27.26 21.52
CA LYS A 268 7.78 28.70 21.54
C LYS A 268 6.61 29.35 22.26
N CYS A 269 6.84 29.72 23.53
CA CYS A 269 5.93 30.60 24.23
C CYS A 269 5.74 31.87 23.39
N PRO A 270 4.50 32.32 23.16
CA PRO A 270 4.30 33.65 22.56
C PRO A 270 4.91 34.69 23.49
N LYS A 271 5.78 35.54 22.93
CA LYS A 271 6.30 36.70 23.65
C LYS A 271 5.12 37.59 24.03
N THR A 272 4.91 37.75 25.33
CA THR A 272 4.03 38.77 25.90
C THR A 272 4.45 40.12 25.35
N ILE A 273 3.54 40.77 24.65
CA ILE A 273 3.73 42.19 24.26
C ILE A 273 3.34 42.98 25.50
N ASP A 274 4.33 43.49 26.20
CA ASP A 274 4.11 44.51 27.21
C ASP A 274 3.74 45.82 26.48
N MET A 275 2.60 46.39 26.89
CA MET A 275 2.15 47.72 26.52
C MET A 275 2.90 48.79 27.32
#